data_b6b2ccfe4c5c163d386bc015b983bf05
#
_entry.id   b6b2ccfe4c5c163d386bc015b983bf05
#
_cell.length_a   1.000
_cell.length_b   1.000
_cell.length_c   1.000
_cell.angle_alpha   90.00
_cell.angle_beta   90.00
_cell.angle_gamma   90.00
#
_symmetry.space_group_name_H-M   'P 1'
#
loop_
_entity.id
_entity.type
_entity.pdbx_description
1 polymer ?
#
loop_
_entity_poly.entity_id
_entity_poly.type
_entity_poly.pdbx_seq_one_letter_code
_entity_poly.pdbx_strand_id
1 'polypeptide(L)'
;MTKEIKSVQDLPGIGPQAAEKLFGAGYKSLESIAVASPMELVEVAALGELTADKAIKAARDALEMGFETAEVLAEKRKLVGRVTTGSKEVDELIGGGIETQSITEIYGKFASGKSQWCFVTSVTAQLPVEKGGLNGNVLYIDSENSFRPERVISTAKHLGLDPSKVLKKIFVARAYNADHQMLLAEKAAELVKEKNIKLLIVDSLMAQFRAEYIGRGKLADRQQKLNKHLRVLQKLAEMHNVAVLVTNQVMSRPDILFGDPTAPVGGNVLAHASKTRIYLRKSKGDKRVAKLVDSPSLPDGEAIFRVTENGIEDAD
;
A
#
# COMPACT_ATOMS: atom_id res chain seq x y z
N MET A 1 -18.83 36.69 12.54
CA MET A 1 -17.53 36.02 12.80
C MET A 1 -17.70 34.58 12.45
N THR A 2 -17.14 34.10 11.36
CA THR A 2 -17.10 32.69 11.01
C THR A 2 -16.20 31.98 12.04
N LYS A 3 -16.75 31.01 12.76
CA LYS A 3 -16.02 30.23 13.75
C LYS A 3 -14.85 29.51 13.04
N GLU A 4 -13.63 29.70 13.51
CA GLU A 4 -12.47 29.03 12.97
C GLU A 4 -12.61 27.51 13.19
N ILE A 5 -12.53 26.72 12.12
CA ILE A 5 -12.68 25.28 12.15
C ILE A 5 -11.31 24.66 12.44
N LYS A 6 -11.15 24.08 13.65
CA LYS A 6 -9.89 23.45 14.10
C LYS A 6 -10.02 21.94 14.32
N SER A 7 -11.23 21.47 14.44
CA SER A 7 -11.51 20.06 14.75
C SER A 7 -12.78 19.57 14.07
N VAL A 8 -12.99 18.26 14.07
CA VAL A 8 -14.20 17.62 13.51
C VAL A 8 -15.48 18.15 14.18
N GLN A 9 -15.41 18.52 15.46
CA GLN A 9 -16.56 19.04 16.22
C GLN A 9 -16.95 20.48 15.82
N ASP A 10 -16.05 21.21 15.14
CA ASP A 10 -16.32 22.57 14.67
C ASP A 10 -17.01 22.59 13.30
N LEU A 11 -17.10 21.43 12.64
CA LEU A 11 -17.69 21.31 11.31
C LEU A 11 -19.22 21.56 11.34
N PRO A 12 -19.75 22.20 10.30
CA PRO A 12 -21.18 22.54 10.24
C PRO A 12 -22.04 21.26 10.23
N GLY A 13 -23.02 21.23 11.16
CA GLY A 13 -23.96 20.12 11.30
C GLY A 13 -23.41 18.89 12.03
N ILE A 14 -22.18 18.95 12.53
CA ILE A 14 -21.60 17.89 13.36
C ILE A 14 -21.84 18.23 14.84
N GLY A 15 -22.86 17.63 15.42
CA GLY A 15 -23.09 17.69 16.86
C GLY A 15 -22.27 16.67 17.65
N PRO A 16 -22.28 16.76 19.00
CA PRO A 16 -21.47 15.87 19.87
C PRO A 16 -21.66 14.38 19.58
N GLN A 17 -22.90 13.93 19.38
CA GLN A 17 -23.22 12.51 19.10
C GLN A 17 -22.67 12.06 17.72
N ALA A 18 -22.78 12.92 16.71
CA ALA A 18 -22.25 12.63 15.38
C ALA A 18 -20.72 12.58 15.42
N ALA A 19 -20.08 13.51 16.14
CA ALA A 19 -18.63 13.52 16.33
C ALA A 19 -18.14 12.25 17.01
N GLU A 20 -18.83 11.77 18.05
CA GLU A 20 -18.47 10.53 18.74
C GLU A 20 -18.52 9.31 17.82
N LYS A 21 -19.58 9.20 16.99
CA LYS A 21 -19.69 8.13 15.99
C LYS A 21 -18.59 8.22 14.94
N LEU A 22 -18.30 9.42 14.44
CA LEU A 22 -17.21 9.67 13.51
C LEU A 22 -15.86 9.25 14.11
N PHE A 23 -15.59 9.63 15.36
CA PHE A 23 -14.36 9.26 16.07
C PHE A 23 -14.24 7.74 16.28
N GLY A 24 -15.34 7.08 16.64
CA GLY A 24 -15.42 5.62 16.77
C GLY A 24 -15.14 4.88 15.46
N ALA A 25 -15.47 5.49 14.32
CA ALA A 25 -15.21 4.95 12.99
C ALA A 25 -13.89 5.43 12.36
N GLY A 26 -13.03 6.11 13.14
CA GLY A 26 -11.69 6.51 12.67
C GLY A 26 -11.60 7.91 12.05
N TYR A 27 -12.70 8.65 11.90
CA TYR A 27 -12.71 10.03 11.39
C TYR A 27 -12.35 11.02 12.51
N LYS A 28 -11.07 11.04 12.92
CA LYS A 28 -10.60 11.80 14.10
C LYS A 28 -10.00 13.18 13.77
N SER A 29 -9.82 13.49 12.50
CA SER A 29 -9.20 14.75 12.04
C SER A 29 -9.93 15.35 10.87
N LEU A 30 -9.70 16.66 10.60
CA LEU A 30 -10.28 17.35 9.45
C LEU A 30 -9.87 16.68 8.13
N GLU A 31 -8.63 16.23 8.01
CA GLU A 31 -8.12 15.53 6.83
C GLU A 31 -8.93 14.25 6.57
N SER A 32 -9.26 13.48 7.62
CA SER A 32 -10.07 12.26 7.46
C SER A 32 -11.47 12.55 6.93
N ILE A 33 -12.08 13.65 7.36
CA ILE A 33 -13.38 14.11 6.86
C ILE A 33 -13.25 14.65 5.44
N ALA A 34 -12.24 15.48 5.16
CA ALA A 34 -12.05 16.12 3.85
C ALA A 34 -11.91 15.12 2.69
N VAL A 35 -11.34 13.93 2.96
CA VAL A 35 -11.17 12.87 1.97
C VAL A 35 -12.24 11.77 2.03
N ALA A 36 -13.24 11.91 2.92
CA ALA A 36 -14.39 11.01 2.97
C ALA A 36 -15.34 11.25 1.79
N SER A 37 -16.13 10.23 1.45
CA SER A 37 -17.30 10.42 0.62
C SER A 37 -18.52 10.77 1.49
N PRO A 38 -19.54 11.50 0.96
CA PRO A 38 -20.76 11.78 1.70
C PRO A 38 -21.43 10.52 2.24
N MET A 39 -21.50 9.47 1.43
CA MET A 39 -22.10 8.19 1.82
C MET A 39 -21.38 7.52 3.00
N GLU A 40 -20.04 7.57 3.06
CA GLU A 40 -19.29 7.05 4.21
C GLU A 40 -19.70 7.74 5.51
N LEU A 41 -19.84 9.07 5.51
CA LEU A 41 -20.26 9.83 6.69
C LEU A 41 -21.72 9.61 7.07
N VAL A 42 -22.59 9.43 6.06
CA VAL A 42 -24.01 9.08 6.26
C VAL A 42 -24.14 7.73 6.95
N GLU A 43 -23.44 6.70 6.47
CA GLU A 43 -23.47 5.35 7.03
C GLU A 43 -22.95 5.31 8.46
N VAL A 44 -21.84 5.99 8.72
CA VAL A 44 -21.13 5.93 10.01
C VAL A 44 -21.80 6.75 11.09
N ALA A 45 -22.16 7.99 10.78
CA ALA A 45 -22.65 8.94 11.77
C ALA A 45 -24.17 9.20 11.72
N ALA A 46 -24.88 8.53 10.81
CA ALA A 46 -26.30 8.75 10.52
C ALA A 46 -26.61 10.21 10.19
N LEU A 47 -25.71 10.86 9.45
CA LEU A 47 -25.88 12.24 8.96
C LEU A 47 -26.83 12.26 7.77
N GLY A 48 -27.53 13.37 7.56
CA GLY A 48 -28.15 13.62 6.26
C GLY A 48 -27.09 13.90 5.20
N GLU A 49 -27.33 13.49 3.95
CA GLU A 49 -26.38 13.64 2.84
C GLU A 49 -25.90 15.09 2.66
N LEU A 50 -26.84 16.06 2.71
CA LEU A 50 -26.53 17.50 2.65
C LEU A 50 -25.61 17.96 3.81
N THR A 51 -25.76 17.37 4.98
CA THR A 51 -24.93 17.69 6.14
C THR A 51 -23.53 17.12 5.97
N ALA A 52 -23.43 15.89 5.48
CA ALA A 52 -22.15 15.25 5.16
C ALA A 52 -21.37 16.06 4.11
N ASP A 53 -22.04 16.47 3.02
CA ASP A 53 -21.45 17.35 1.98
C ASP A 53 -20.94 18.68 2.54
N LYS A 54 -21.74 19.34 3.39
CA LYS A 54 -21.34 20.62 4.02
C LYS A 54 -20.14 20.43 4.95
N ALA A 55 -20.13 19.35 5.73
CA ALA A 55 -19.00 19.05 6.62
C ALA A 55 -17.72 18.76 5.83
N ILE A 56 -17.80 17.98 4.76
CA ILE A 56 -16.66 17.69 3.89
C ILE A 56 -16.14 18.96 3.22
N LYS A 57 -17.03 19.78 2.68
CA LYS A 57 -16.65 21.06 2.06
C LYS A 57 -15.95 21.97 3.07
N ALA A 58 -16.54 22.15 4.24
CA ALA A 58 -15.95 22.98 5.29
C ALA A 58 -14.59 22.47 5.78
N ALA A 59 -14.40 21.14 5.85
CA ALA A 59 -13.10 20.54 6.17
C ALA A 59 -12.06 20.82 5.07
N ARG A 60 -12.45 20.71 3.79
CA ARG A 60 -11.58 21.04 2.64
C ARG A 60 -11.20 22.51 2.62
N ASP A 61 -12.15 23.39 2.87
CA ASP A 61 -11.91 24.85 2.91
C ASP A 61 -10.96 25.19 4.07
N ALA A 62 -11.16 24.59 5.25
CA ALA A 62 -10.30 24.79 6.42
C ALA A 62 -8.87 24.27 6.23
N LEU A 63 -8.70 23.26 5.40
CA LEU A 63 -7.39 22.66 5.06
C LEU A 63 -6.79 23.28 3.78
N GLU A 64 -7.43 24.30 3.22
CA GLU A 64 -7.01 24.94 1.96
C GLU A 64 -6.80 23.92 0.81
N MET A 65 -7.64 22.87 0.76
CA MET A 65 -7.57 21.83 -0.26
C MET A 65 -8.17 22.33 -1.59
N GLY A 66 -7.42 23.18 -2.27
CA GLY A 66 -7.78 23.78 -3.55
C GLY A 66 -6.74 23.47 -4.63
N PHE A 67 -6.69 24.32 -5.65
CA PHE A 67 -5.64 24.27 -6.66
C PHE A 67 -4.33 24.80 -6.08
N GLU A 68 -3.26 24.04 -6.27
CA GLU A 68 -1.90 24.41 -5.91
C GLU A 68 -1.06 24.58 -7.18
N THR A 69 0.01 25.36 -7.10
CA THR A 69 0.97 25.44 -8.20
C THR A 69 1.79 24.16 -8.29
N ALA A 70 2.29 23.83 -9.48
CA ALA A 70 3.19 22.69 -9.66
C ALA A 70 4.47 22.82 -8.82
N GLU A 71 4.91 24.03 -8.52
CA GLU A 71 6.05 24.30 -7.64
C GLU A 71 5.77 23.82 -6.20
N VAL A 72 4.60 24.17 -5.64
CA VAL A 72 4.17 23.68 -4.30
C VAL A 72 4.08 22.17 -4.28
N LEU A 73 3.54 21.57 -5.33
CA LEU A 73 3.48 20.12 -5.45
C LEU A 73 4.88 19.50 -5.51
N ALA A 74 5.83 20.12 -6.21
CA ALA A 74 7.22 19.65 -6.28
C ALA A 74 7.90 19.67 -4.89
N GLU A 75 7.66 20.71 -4.09
CA GLU A 75 8.15 20.77 -2.70
C GLU A 75 7.53 19.66 -1.83
N LYS A 76 6.22 19.44 -1.93
CA LYS A 76 5.53 18.36 -1.21
C LYS A 76 6.09 16.98 -1.59
N ARG A 77 6.45 16.77 -2.86
CA ARG A 77 7.05 15.51 -3.32
C ARG A 77 8.44 15.23 -2.73
N LYS A 78 9.15 16.22 -2.21
CA LYS A 78 10.42 16.00 -1.47
C LYS A 78 10.20 15.23 -0.17
N LEU A 79 8.99 15.22 0.36
CA LEU A 79 8.62 14.46 1.56
C LEU A 79 8.35 12.97 1.27
N VAL A 80 8.28 12.58 -0.01
CA VAL A 80 8.09 11.19 -0.41
C VAL A 80 9.34 10.40 -0.09
N GLY A 81 9.22 9.47 0.84
CA GLY A 81 10.30 8.55 1.19
C GLY A 81 10.36 7.34 0.24
N ARG A 82 11.47 6.63 0.27
CA ARG A 82 11.69 5.41 -0.51
C ARG A 82 12.30 4.32 0.32
N VAL A 83 11.86 3.08 0.10
CA VAL A 83 12.41 1.89 0.75
C VAL A 83 13.23 1.13 -0.28
N THR A 84 14.52 0.93 0.02
CA THR A 84 15.38 0.10 -0.84
C THR A 84 14.89 -1.34 -0.90
N THR A 85 14.97 -1.92 -2.08
CA THR A 85 14.66 -3.34 -2.34
C THR A 85 15.80 -4.28 -1.90
N GLY A 86 16.98 -3.73 -1.63
CA GLY A 86 18.20 -4.47 -1.37
C GLY A 86 19.08 -4.66 -2.60
N SER A 87 18.57 -4.39 -3.81
CA SER A 87 19.34 -4.37 -5.05
C SER A 87 19.39 -2.93 -5.59
N LYS A 88 20.60 -2.43 -5.82
CA LYS A 88 20.82 -1.10 -6.37
C LYS A 88 20.28 -0.97 -7.78
N GLU A 89 20.48 -2.00 -8.63
CA GLU A 89 19.97 -2.00 -10.00
C GLU A 89 18.45 -1.93 -10.05
N VAL A 90 17.79 -2.64 -9.14
CA VAL A 90 16.32 -2.58 -9.03
C VAL A 90 15.87 -1.24 -8.47
N ASP A 91 16.56 -0.70 -7.48
CA ASP A 91 16.22 0.61 -6.92
C ASP A 91 16.36 1.70 -7.99
N GLU A 92 17.42 1.68 -8.81
CA GLU A 92 17.60 2.60 -9.94
C GLU A 92 16.46 2.47 -10.96
N LEU A 93 16.06 1.23 -11.30
CA LEU A 93 14.93 0.96 -12.20
C LEU A 93 13.62 1.61 -11.74
N ILE A 94 13.37 1.62 -10.43
CA ILE A 94 12.12 2.15 -9.84
C ILE A 94 12.28 3.54 -9.21
N GLY A 95 13.36 4.25 -9.53
CA GLY A 95 13.60 5.64 -9.12
C GLY A 95 14.03 5.79 -7.65
N GLY A 96 14.73 4.81 -7.11
CA GLY A 96 15.36 4.85 -5.78
C GLY A 96 14.69 3.99 -4.70
N GLY A 97 13.74 3.12 -5.09
CA GLY A 97 13.05 2.22 -4.17
C GLY A 97 11.53 2.38 -4.16
N ILE A 98 10.87 1.67 -3.26
CA ILE A 98 9.41 1.68 -3.12
C ILE A 98 8.96 3.01 -2.49
N GLU A 99 8.17 3.79 -3.22
CA GLU A 99 7.72 5.12 -2.78
C GLU A 99 6.64 5.04 -1.68
N THR A 100 6.74 5.96 -0.71
CA THR A 100 5.60 6.30 0.17
C THR A 100 4.52 7.06 -0.61
N GLN A 101 3.35 7.25 -0.01
CA GLN A 101 2.18 7.93 -0.59
C GLN A 101 1.65 7.26 -1.86
N SER A 102 1.93 5.98 -2.04
CA SER A 102 1.49 5.24 -3.21
C SER A 102 1.40 3.73 -2.96
N ILE A 103 0.69 3.06 -3.86
CA ILE A 103 0.66 1.60 -3.94
C ILE A 103 1.65 1.16 -5.02
N THR A 104 2.58 0.28 -4.65
CA THR A 104 3.45 -0.46 -5.57
C THR A 104 2.96 -1.89 -5.69
N GLU A 105 2.66 -2.33 -6.91
CA GLU A 105 2.27 -3.71 -7.22
C GLU A 105 3.47 -4.49 -7.73
N ILE A 106 3.75 -5.63 -7.10
CA ILE A 106 4.70 -6.64 -7.59
C ILE A 106 3.93 -7.88 -7.98
N TYR A 107 4.00 -8.29 -9.24
CA TYR A 107 3.29 -9.47 -9.70
C TYR A 107 4.20 -10.42 -10.51
N GLY A 108 3.80 -11.68 -10.59
CA GLY A 108 4.56 -12.69 -11.32
C GLY A 108 4.12 -14.11 -10.97
N LYS A 109 4.68 -15.07 -11.70
CA LYS A 109 4.43 -16.51 -11.49
C LYS A 109 4.86 -16.96 -10.09
N PHE A 110 4.42 -18.16 -9.71
CA PHE A 110 4.89 -18.80 -8.48
C PHE A 110 6.43 -18.85 -8.43
N ALA A 111 6.98 -18.61 -7.24
CA ALA A 111 8.42 -18.59 -6.97
C ALA A 111 9.23 -17.55 -7.80
N SER A 112 8.61 -16.47 -8.29
CA SER A 112 9.32 -15.36 -8.95
C SER A 112 10.05 -14.41 -7.99
N GLY A 113 9.84 -14.54 -6.66
CA GLY A 113 10.51 -13.74 -5.65
C GLY A 113 9.63 -12.70 -4.94
N LYS A 114 8.33 -12.63 -5.20
CA LYS A 114 7.41 -11.62 -4.63
C LYS A 114 7.47 -11.53 -3.10
N SER A 115 7.26 -12.66 -2.41
CA SER A 115 7.33 -12.68 -0.94
C SER A 115 8.75 -12.41 -0.40
N GLN A 116 9.80 -12.70 -1.19
CA GLN A 116 11.17 -12.33 -0.81
C GLN A 116 11.34 -10.80 -0.77
N TRP A 117 10.76 -10.08 -1.73
CA TRP A 117 10.71 -8.63 -1.68
C TRP A 117 10.00 -8.15 -0.42
N CYS A 118 8.87 -8.75 -0.07
CA CYS A 118 8.13 -8.40 1.14
C CYS A 118 8.98 -8.59 2.41
N PHE A 119 9.73 -9.68 2.50
CA PHE A 119 10.58 -9.95 3.68
C PHE A 119 11.76 -8.98 3.75
N VAL A 120 12.45 -8.74 2.63
CA VAL A 120 13.58 -7.82 2.58
C VAL A 120 13.12 -6.39 2.89
N THR A 121 12.05 -5.91 2.26
CA THR A 121 11.53 -4.56 2.51
C THR A 121 10.98 -4.39 3.92
N SER A 122 10.52 -5.46 4.58
CA SER A 122 10.16 -5.44 6.00
C SER A 122 11.37 -5.15 6.91
N VAL A 123 12.58 -5.49 6.47
CA VAL A 123 13.82 -5.17 7.19
C VAL A 123 14.34 -3.81 6.79
N THR A 124 14.43 -3.55 5.47
CA THR A 124 15.05 -2.32 4.96
C THR A 124 14.24 -1.05 5.27
N ALA A 125 12.90 -1.14 5.40
CA ALA A 125 12.07 -0.02 5.86
C ALA A 125 12.45 0.49 7.26
N GLN A 126 13.08 -0.35 8.08
CA GLN A 126 13.52 0.00 9.42
C GLN A 126 14.90 0.70 9.47
N LEU A 127 15.64 0.66 8.36
CA LEU A 127 16.91 1.35 8.24
C LEU A 127 16.73 2.86 8.33
N PRO A 128 17.77 3.60 8.73
CA PRO A 128 17.82 5.05 8.60
C PRO A 128 17.61 5.50 7.14
N VAL A 129 17.11 6.72 6.96
CA VAL A 129 16.78 7.27 5.63
C VAL A 129 18.01 7.32 4.72
N GLU A 130 19.17 7.70 5.27
CA GLU A 130 20.46 7.75 4.56
C GLU A 130 20.98 6.39 4.09
N LYS A 131 20.39 5.30 4.60
CA LYS A 131 20.66 3.91 4.18
C LYS A 131 19.53 3.31 3.34
N GLY A 132 18.65 4.15 2.80
CA GLY A 132 17.53 3.72 1.96
C GLY A 132 16.35 3.14 2.74
N GLY A 133 16.23 3.44 4.03
CA GLY A 133 15.07 3.08 4.85
C GLY A 133 14.12 4.25 5.11
N LEU A 134 13.14 4.02 5.97
CA LEU A 134 12.17 5.03 6.42
C LEU A 134 12.19 5.22 7.94
N ASN A 135 13.14 4.60 8.64
CA ASN A 135 13.21 4.59 10.11
C ASN A 135 11.85 4.27 10.76
N GLY A 136 11.12 3.32 10.21
CA GLY A 136 9.75 3.01 10.60
C GLY A 136 9.47 1.54 10.82
N ASN A 137 8.30 1.26 11.38
CA ASN A 137 7.80 -0.09 11.59
C ASN A 137 6.97 -0.55 10.38
N VAL A 138 6.64 -1.84 10.36
CA VAL A 138 5.98 -2.49 9.24
C VAL A 138 4.71 -3.18 9.70
N LEU A 139 3.63 -3.00 8.92
CA LEU A 139 2.44 -3.85 8.98
C LEU A 139 2.50 -4.85 7.84
N TYR A 140 2.23 -6.12 8.13
CA TYR A 140 2.21 -7.20 7.16
C TYR A 140 0.87 -7.95 7.23
N ILE A 141 0.06 -7.82 6.19
CA ILE A 141 -1.18 -8.58 6.02
C ILE A 141 -0.85 -9.82 5.18
N ASP A 142 -0.85 -10.99 5.82
CA ASP A 142 -0.54 -12.29 5.21
C ASP A 142 -1.83 -13.02 4.84
N SER A 143 -2.14 -13.12 3.57
CA SER A 143 -3.35 -13.80 3.06
C SER A 143 -3.08 -15.26 2.66
N GLU A 144 -1.82 -15.66 2.48
CA GLU A 144 -1.44 -17.00 2.02
C GLU A 144 -0.74 -17.85 3.10
N ASN A 145 -0.61 -17.33 4.32
CA ASN A 145 0.15 -17.94 5.41
C ASN A 145 1.61 -18.21 5.01
N SER A 146 2.21 -17.24 4.35
CA SER A 146 3.53 -17.33 3.73
C SER A 146 4.64 -16.61 4.51
N PHE A 147 4.31 -15.82 5.54
CA PHE A 147 5.29 -15.10 6.33
C PHE A 147 6.28 -16.05 7.00
N ARG A 148 7.57 -15.76 6.85
CA ARG A 148 8.67 -16.58 7.38
C ARG A 148 9.63 -15.71 8.19
N PRO A 149 9.53 -15.73 9.53
CA PRO A 149 10.45 -14.99 10.41
C PRO A 149 11.92 -15.34 10.16
N GLU A 150 12.21 -16.56 9.75
CA GLU A 150 13.57 -17.05 9.48
C GLU A 150 14.23 -16.24 8.35
N ARG A 151 13.45 -15.85 7.33
CA ARG A 151 13.94 -15.04 6.21
C ARG A 151 14.22 -13.60 6.65
N VAL A 152 13.37 -13.04 7.49
CA VAL A 152 13.58 -11.73 8.12
C VAL A 152 14.85 -11.74 8.98
N ILE A 153 15.05 -12.79 9.78
CA ILE A 153 16.24 -12.99 10.62
C ILE A 153 17.53 -13.04 9.78
N SER A 154 17.51 -13.80 8.68
CA SER A 154 18.67 -13.93 7.78
C SER A 154 19.04 -12.58 7.18
N THR A 155 18.06 -11.86 6.60
CA THR A 155 18.25 -10.52 6.03
C THR A 155 18.74 -9.52 7.08
N ALA A 156 18.16 -9.53 8.29
CA ALA A 156 18.58 -8.64 9.37
C ALA A 156 20.05 -8.87 9.77
N LYS A 157 20.47 -10.13 9.91
CA LYS A 157 21.87 -10.50 10.20
C LYS A 157 22.82 -10.01 9.11
N HIS A 158 22.46 -10.22 7.84
CA HIS A 158 23.25 -9.79 6.69
C HIS A 158 23.47 -8.27 6.69
N LEU A 159 22.44 -7.50 7.05
CA LEU A 159 22.51 -6.05 7.15
C LEU A 159 23.13 -5.55 8.48
N GLY A 160 23.65 -6.43 9.32
CA GLY A 160 24.28 -6.08 10.61
C GLY A 160 23.28 -5.57 11.66
N LEU A 161 22.01 -5.90 11.52
CA LEU A 161 20.94 -5.53 12.44
C LEU A 161 20.70 -6.65 13.48
N ASP A 162 20.22 -6.25 14.66
CA ASP A 162 19.73 -7.19 15.67
C ASP A 162 18.37 -7.79 15.24
N PRO A 163 18.30 -9.09 14.93
CA PRO A 163 17.07 -9.70 14.45
C PRO A 163 15.91 -9.61 15.45
N SER A 164 16.21 -9.66 16.75
CA SER A 164 15.17 -9.55 17.79
C SER A 164 14.52 -8.17 17.79
N LYS A 165 15.31 -7.11 17.57
CA LYS A 165 14.78 -5.74 17.45
C LYS A 165 13.99 -5.56 16.16
N VAL A 166 14.48 -6.14 15.04
CA VAL A 166 13.80 -6.09 13.74
C VAL A 166 12.43 -6.77 13.82
N LEU A 167 12.37 -7.99 14.36
CA LEU A 167 11.11 -8.73 14.47
C LEU A 167 10.06 -8.00 15.33
N LYS A 168 10.45 -7.32 16.40
CA LYS A 168 9.54 -6.54 17.26
C LYS A 168 8.90 -5.35 16.54
N LYS A 169 9.44 -4.92 15.42
CA LYS A 169 8.97 -3.80 14.61
C LYS A 169 8.12 -4.23 13.41
N ILE A 170 7.87 -5.52 13.23
CA ILE A 170 7.01 -6.05 12.17
C ILE A 170 5.75 -6.63 12.82
N PHE A 171 4.61 -6.02 12.54
CA PHE A 171 3.30 -6.44 13.04
C PHE A 171 2.61 -7.26 11.95
N VAL A 172 2.44 -8.55 12.17
CA VAL A 172 1.87 -9.48 11.20
C VAL A 172 0.44 -9.82 11.57
N ALA A 173 -0.47 -9.76 10.61
CA ALA A 173 -1.83 -10.24 10.76
C ALA A 173 -2.20 -11.17 9.61
N ARG A 174 -2.75 -12.35 9.93
CA ARG A 174 -3.25 -13.29 8.94
C ARG A 174 -4.67 -12.91 8.51
N ALA A 175 -4.87 -12.75 7.19
CA ALA A 175 -6.19 -12.57 6.61
C ALA A 175 -6.78 -13.93 6.23
N TYR A 176 -7.97 -14.24 6.75
CA TYR A 176 -8.62 -15.53 6.51
C TYR A 176 -9.60 -15.50 5.34
N ASN A 177 -10.10 -14.32 5.00
CA ASN A 177 -11.01 -14.08 3.88
C ASN A 177 -10.89 -12.62 3.40
N ALA A 178 -11.58 -12.27 2.31
CA ALA A 178 -11.51 -10.94 1.71
C ALA A 178 -12.04 -9.84 2.66
N ASP A 179 -13.13 -10.08 3.35
CA ASP A 179 -13.70 -9.11 4.29
C ASP A 179 -12.77 -8.90 5.51
N HIS A 180 -12.14 -9.96 6.01
CA HIS A 180 -11.13 -9.83 7.06
C HIS A 180 -9.88 -9.08 6.58
N GLN A 181 -9.43 -9.31 5.34
CA GLN A 181 -8.32 -8.55 4.75
C GLN A 181 -8.66 -7.06 4.67
N MET A 182 -9.87 -6.71 4.26
CA MET A 182 -10.35 -5.32 4.22
C MET A 182 -10.40 -4.70 5.62
N LEU A 183 -10.94 -5.42 6.61
CA LEU A 183 -10.99 -4.98 8.00
C LEU A 183 -9.58 -4.73 8.58
N LEU A 184 -8.60 -5.58 8.28
CA LEU A 184 -7.21 -5.39 8.71
C LEU A 184 -6.60 -4.11 8.13
N ALA A 185 -6.91 -3.79 6.86
CA ALA A 185 -6.45 -2.54 6.26
C ALA A 185 -7.13 -1.30 6.88
N GLU A 186 -8.40 -1.38 7.22
CA GLU A 186 -9.11 -0.31 7.95
C GLU A 186 -8.49 -0.09 9.34
N LYS A 187 -8.22 -1.16 10.09
CA LYS A 187 -7.54 -1.10 11.39
C LYS A 187 -6.09 -0.62 11.31
N ALA A 188 -5.42 -0.83 10.18
CA ALA A 188 -4.07 -0.32 9.96
C ALA A 188 -3.98 1.20 10.13
N ALA A 189 -5.02 1.96 9.77
CA ALA A 189 -5.06 3.41 9.92
C ALA A 189 -4.90 3.88 11.38
N GLU A 190 -5.39 3.10 12.34
CA GLU A 190 -5.23 3.38 13.78
C GLU A 190 -3.78 3.14 14.22
N LEU A 191 -3.19 2.03 13.77
CA LEU A 191 -1.85 1.62 14.16
C LEU A 191 -0.74 2.48 13.51
N VAL A 192 -1.00 3.04 12.34
CA VAL A 192 0.00 3.80 11.58
C VAL A 192 0.62 4.92 12.42
N LYS A 193 -0.21 5.73 13.10
CA LYS A 193 0.27 6.82 13.94
C LYS A 193 0.88 6.31 15.25
N GLU A 194 0.19 5.38 15.90
CA GLU A 194 0.58 4.86 17.21
C GLU A 194 1.92 4.12 17.17
N LYS A 195 2.16 3.34 16.13
CA LYS A 195 3.33 2.47 16.00
C LYS A 195 4.37 2.96 15.00
N ASN A 196 4.31 4.22 14.53
CA ASN A 196 5.22 4.75 13.52
C ASN A 196 5.38 3.82 12.30
N ILE A 197 4.25 3.37 11.73
CA ILE A 197 4.26 2.51 10.56
C ILE A 197 4.66 3.33 9.33
N LYS A 198 5.60 2.82 8.53
CA LYS A 198 6.08 3.44 7.30
C LYS A 198 5.96 2.54 6.08
N LEU A 199 5.71 1.25 6.29
CA LEU A 199 5.46 0.28 5.23
C LEU A 199 4.27 -0.60 5.61
N LEU A 200 3.30 -0.72 4.71
CA LEU A 200 2.22 -1.70 4.76
C LEU A 200 2.38 -2.68 3.61
N ILE A 201 2.43 -3.96 3.92
CA ILE A 201 2.53 -5.05 2.94
C ILE A 201 1.23 -5.84 2.95
N VAL A 202 0.74 -6.20 1.75
CA VAL A 202 -0.37 -7.15 1.56
C VAL A 202 0.11 -8.28 0.65
N ASP A 203 0.40 -9.44 1.21
CA ASP A 203 0.93 -10.60 0.48
C ASP A 203 -0.03 -11.81 0.61
N SER A 204 -0.84 -12.12 -0.40
CA SER A 204 -1.05 -11.39 -1.64
C SER A 204 -2.42 -10.70 -1.65
N LEU A 205 -2.52 -9.60 -2.37
CA LEU A 205 -3.74 -8.80 -2.42
C LEU A 205 -4.94 -9.58 -2.94
N MET A 206 -4.74 -10.41 -3.96
CA MET A 206 -5.83 -11.04 -4.72
C MET A 206 -6.20 -12.46 -4.27
N ALA A 207 -5.42 -13.09 -3.36
CA ALA A 207 -5.64 -14.50 -3.00
C ALA A 207 -7.07 -14.75 -2.49
N GLN A 208 -7.49 -13.99 -1.47
CA GLN A 208 -8.80 -14.16 -0.85
C GLN A 208 -9.95 -13.76 -1.79
N PHE A 209 -9.78 -12.65 -2.53
CA PHE A 209 -10.79 -12.21 -3.52
C PHE A 209 -11.01 -13.23 -4.63
N ARG A 210 -9.99 -13.99 -5.02
CA ARG A 210 -10.13 -15.07 -6.00
C ARG A 210 -10.81 -16.31 -5.43
N ALA A 211 -10.48 -16.65 -4.20
CA ALA A 211 -11.02 -17.84 -3.54
C ALA A 211 -12.53 -17.73 -3.29
N GLU A 212 -13.02 -16.52 -2.95
CA GLU A 212 -14.41 -16.30 -2.56
C GLU A 212 -15.32 -15.92 -3.74
N TYR A 213 -14.81 -15.13 -4.69
CA TYR A 213 -15.60 -14.61 -5.81
C TYR A 213 -15.33 -15.41 -7.08
N ILE A 214 -15.85 -16.64 -7.14
CA ILE A 214 -15.65 -17.58 -8.23
C ILE A 214 -16.73 -17.36 -9.31
N GLY A 215 -16.33 -17.45 -10.58
CA GLY A 215 -17.22 -17.38 -11.73
C GLY A 215 -17.54 -15.97 -12.22
N ARG A 216 -18.03 -15.90 -13.48
CA ARG A 216 -18.29 -14.63 -14.17
C ARG A 216 -19.36 -13.78 -13.49
N GLY A 217 -20.38 -14.40 -12.90
CA GLY A 217 -21.49 -13.70 -12.22
C GLY A 217 -21.06 -12.94 -10.95
N LYS A 218 -19.91 -13.30 -10.36
CA LYS A 218 -19.36 -12.64 -9.16
C LYS A 218 -18.26 -11.61 -9.47
N LEU A 219 -17.98 -11.39 -10.74
CA LEU A 219 -16.90 -10.48 -11.14
C LEU A 219 -17.16 -9.04 -10.71
N ALA A 220 -18.39 -8.53 -10.87
CA ALA A 220 -18.75 -7.16 -10.49
C ALA A 220 -18.60 -6.95 -8.99
N ASP A 221 -19.13 -7.85 -8.16
CA ASP A 221 -19.03 -7.80 -6.69
C ASP A 221 -17.57 -7.80 -6.25
N ARG A 222 -16.76 -8.69 -6.83
CA ARG A 222 -15.32 -8.76 -6.56
C ARG A 222 -14.62 -7.44 -6.88
N GLN A 223 -14.89 -6.85 -8.04
CA GLN A 223 -14.25 -5.60 -8.46
C GLN A 223 -14.69 -4.41 -7.59
N GLN A 224 -15.95 -4.39 -7.17
CA GLN A 224 -16.45 -3.34 -6.27
C GLN A 224 -15.76 -3.41 -4.90
N LYS A 225 -15.68 -4.59 -4.29
CA LYS A 225 -14.99 -4.79 -3.01
C LYS A 225 -13.49 -4.51 -3.12
N LEU A 226 -12.85 -4.98 -4.19
CA LEU A 226 -11.44 -4.69 -4.45
C LEU A 226 -11.19 -3.19 -4.57
N ASN A 227 -12.03 -2.46 -5.29
CA ASN A 227 -11.93 -1.01 -5.41
C ASN A 227 -12.07 -0.30 -4.06
N LYS A 228 -13.03 -0.73 -3.21
CA LYS A 228 -13.16 -0.22 -1.84
C LYS A 228 -11.89 -0.46 -1.03
N HIS A 229 -11.34 -1.67 -1.09
CA HIS A 229 -10.11 -2.04 -0.40
C HIS A 229 -8.90 -1.19 -0.84
N LEU A 230 -8.72 -1.05 -2.16
CA LEU A 230 -7.64 -0.24 -2.73
C LEU A 230 -7.75 1.24 -2.34
N ARG A 231 -8.97 1.79 -2.27
CA ARG A 231 -9.19 3.17 -1.77
C ARG A 231 -8.75 3.33 -0.33
N VAL A 232 -9.01 2.35 0.54
CA VAL A 232 -8.54 2.37 1.94
C VAL A 232 -7.01 2.38 1.97
N LEU A 233 -6.35 1.51 1.20
CA LEU A 233 -4.90 1.45 1.12
C LEU A 233 -4.28 2.74 0.58
N GLN A 234 -4.86 3.30 -0.50
CA GLN A 234 -4.41 4.56 -1.09
C GLN A 234 -4.52 5.72 -0.10
N LYS A 235 -5.68 5.85 0.55
CA LYS A 235 -5.94 6.87 1.57
C LYS A 235 -4.92 6.79 2.72
N LEU A 236 -4.64 5.57 3.19
CA LEU A 236 -3.66 5.31 4.23
C LEU A 236 -2.25 5.73 3.78
N ALA A 237 -1.87 5.39 2.55
CA ALA A 237 -0.58 5.76 1.99
C ALA A 237 -0.38 7.28 1.95
N GLU A 238 -1.35 8.00 1.38
CA GLU A 238 -1.29 9.45 1.16
C GLU A 238 -1.35 10.24 2.48
N MET A 239 -2.33 9.93 3.34
CA MET A 239 -2.55 10.69 4.57
C MET A 239 -1.43 10.54 5.61
N HIS A 240 -0.71 9.42 5.58
CA HIS A 240 0.26 9.09 6.62
C HIS A 240 1.69 8.95 6.12
N ASN A 241 1.93 9.26 4.85
CA ASN A 241 3.25 9.09 4.22
C ASN A 241 3.81 7.67 4.42
N VAL A 242 2.98 6.67 4.09
CA VAL A 242 3.28 5.23 4.19
C VAL A 242 3.50 4.67 2.79
N ALA A 243 4.48 3.78 2.62
CA ALA A 243 4.62 2.96 1.43
C ALA A 243 3.64 1.79 1.52
N VAL A 244 2.89 1.51 0.45
CA VAL A 244 2.06 0.32 0.36
C VAL A 244 2.60 -0.60 -0.71
N LEU A 245 3.00 -1.81 -0.32
CA LEU A 245 3.49 -2.85 -1.20
C LEU A 245 2.47 -3.98 -1.28
N VAL A 246 1.98 -4.27 -2.47
CA VAL A 246 1.07 -5.39 -2.68
C VAL A 246 1.68 -6.41 -3.63
N THR A 247 1.53 -7.69 -3.31
CA THR A 247 1.90 -8.75 -4.24
C THR A 247 0.67 -9.29 -4.96
N ASN A 248 0.88 -9.76 -6.18
CA ASN A 248 -0.20 -10.30 -7.00
C ASN A 248 0.30 -11.49 -7.83
N GLN A 249 -0.62 -12.37 -8.16
CA GLN A 249 -0.38 -13.53 -9.03
C GLN A 249 -0.72 -13.17 -10.47
N VAL A 250 -0.27 -14.00 -11.39
CA VAL A 250 -0.63 -13.93 -12.81
C VAL A 250 -1.56 -15.09 -13.19
N MET A 251 -2.36 -14.87 -14.22
CA MET A 251 -3.12 -15.89 -14.90
C MET A 251 -2.66 -16.03 -16.35
N SER A 252 -2.79 -17.22 -16.92
CA SER A 252 -2.55 -17.42 -18.35
C SER A 252 -3.71 -16.86 -19.17
N ARG A 253 -3.37 -16.20 -20.28
CA ARG A 253 -4.28 -15.78 -21.33
C ARG A 253 -4.03 -16.66 -22.55
N PRO A 254 -4.78 -17.73 -22.73
CA PRO A 254 -4.58 -18.67 -23.84
C PRO A 254 -4.89 -18.08 -25.22
N ASP A 255 -5.57 -16.94 -25.25
CA ASP A 255 -5.88 -16.14 -26.43
C ASP A 255 -4.69 -15.37 -27.00
N ILE A 256 -3.60 -15.22 -26.25
CA ILE A 256 -2.36 -14.56 -26.69
C ILE A 256 -1.44 -15.60 -27.33
N LEU A 257 -1.34 -15.57 -28.66
CA LEU A 257 -0.52 -16.50 -29.43
C LEU A 257 0.97 -16.10 -29.52
N PHE A 258 1.29 -14.81 -29.32
CA PHE A 258 2.65 -14.28 -29.40
C PHE A 258 2.96 -13.42 -28.18
N GLY A 259 4.20 -13.52 -27.65
CA GLY A 259 4.65 -12.79 -26.47
C GLY A 259 4.37 -13.50 -25.16
N ASP A 260 4.34 -12.78 -24.04
CA ASP A 260 4.06 -13.36 -22.71
C ASP A 260 2.53 -13.49 -22.51
N PRO A 261 1.99 -14.71 -22.44
CA PRO A 261 0.56 -14.93 -22.29
C PRO A 261 0.09 -14.69 -20.84
N THR A 262 0.90 -14.10 -19.97
CA THR A 262 0.54 -13.89 -18.58
C THR A 262 -0.03 -12.49 -18.35
N ALA A 263 -1.09 -12.41 -17.55
CA ALA A 263 -1.66 -11.14 -17.11
C ALA A 263 -1.84 -11.14 -15.59
N PRO A 264 -1.64 -9.99 -14.93
CA PRO A 264 -1.90 -9.87 -13.51
C PRO A 264 -3.38 -10.07 -13.20
N VAL A 265 -3.66 -10.68 -12.07
CA VAL A 265 -5.03 -10.84 -11.57
C VAL A 265 -5.53 -9.49 -11.03
N GLY A 266 -6.85 -9.26 -11.05
CA GLY A 266 -7.44 -8.00 -10.54
C GLY A 266 -7.87 -7.03 -11.64
N GLY A 267 -7.34 -7.20 -12.87
CA GLY A 267 -7.74 -6.39 -14.02
C GLY A 267 -7.40 -4.91 -13.87
N ASN A 268 -8.15 -4.07 -14.57
CA ASN A 268 -7.87 -2.62 -14.63
C ASN A 268 -8.02 -1.91 -13.27
N VAL A 269 -8.87 -2.41 -12.36
CA VAL A 269 -9.06 -1.76 -11.05
C VAL A 269 -7.76 -1.71 -10.26
N LEU A 270 -7.05 -2.83 -10.16
CA LEU A 270 -5.75 -2.86 -9.48
C LEU A 270 -4.67 -2.11 -10.29
N ALA A 271 -4.70 -2.27 -11.62
CA ALA A 271 -3.74 -1.60 -12.50
C ALA A 271 -3.76 -0.07 -12.34
N HIS A 272 -4.95 0.53 -12.29
CA HIS A 272 -5.10 1.98 -12.14
C HIS A 272 -4.85 2.48 -10.71
N ALA A 273 -5.06 1.64 -9.70
CA ALA A 273 -4.79 2.01 -8.32
C ALA A 273 -3.30 1.96 -7.97
N SER A 274 -2.52 1.13 -8.67
CA SER A 274 -1.09 0.97 -8.43
C SER A 274 -0.29 2.00 -9.21
N LYS A 275 0.47 2.85 -8.51
CA LYS A 275 1.29 3.89 -9.12
C LYS A 275 2.53 3.33 -9.83
N THR A 276 3.12 2.29 -9.26
CA THR A 276 4.29 1.59 -9.82
C THR A 276 3.97 0.11 -9.91
N ARG A 277 4.21 -0.48 -11.09
CA ARG A 277 3.89 -1.88 -11.35
C ARG A 277 5.11 -2.62 -11.87
N ILE A 278 5.48 -3.71 -11.19
CA ILE A 278 6.70 -4.45 -11.44
C ILE A 278 6.35 -5.92 -11.71
N TYR A 279 6.72 -6.40 -12.89
CA TYR A 279 6.61 -7.81 -13.25
C TYR A 279 7.89 -8.56 -12.91
N LEU A 280 7.76 -9.62 -12.09
CA LEU A 280 8.86 -10.47 -11.71
C LEU A 280 8.83 -11.80 -12.47
N ARG A 281 9.93 -12.18 -13.07
CA ARG A 281 10.11 -13.48 -13.71
C ARG A 281 11.40 -14.18 -13.27
N LYS A 282 11.38 -15.51 -13.28
CA LYS A 282 12.59 -16.32 -13.06
C LYS A 282 13.55 -16.18 -14.23
N SER A 283 14.83 -16.22 -13.92
CA SER A 283 15.91 -16.40 -14.88
C SER A 283 16.74 -17.64 -14.51
N LYS A 284 17.97 -17.74 -14.95
CA LYS A 284 18.83 -18.90 -14.64
C LYS A 284 19.25 -18.90 -13.15
N GLY A 285 19.18 -20.06 -12.50
CA GLY A 285 19.61 -20.24 -11.12
C GLY A 285 18.79 -19.37 -10.13
N ASP A 286 19.52 -18.64 -9.31
CA ASP A 286 18.98 -17.70 -8.32
C ASP A 286 18.62 -16.32 -8.89
N LYS A 287 18.96 -16.05 -10.17
CA LYS A 287 18.67 -14.79 -10.83
C LYS A 287 17.18 -14.63 -11.15
N ARG A 288 16.73 -13.40 -11.05
CA ARG A 288 15.37 -12.95 -11.35
C ARG A 288 15.45 -11.68 -12.19
N VAL A 289 14.40 -11.40 -12.92
CA VAL A 289 14.24 -10.14 -13.67
C VAL A 289 13.07 -9.38 -13.09
N ALA A 290 13.30 -8.13 -12.75
CA ALA A 290 12.27 -7.14 -12.45
C ALA A 290 12.08 -6.29 -13.71
N LYS A 291 10.85 -6.24 -14.22
CA LYS A 291 10.46 -5.38 -15.34
C LYS A 291 9.53 -4.30 -14.81
N LEU A 292 9.91 -3.05 -14.98
CA LEU A 292 9.00 -1.92 -14.75
C LEU A 292 7.99 -1.89 -15.91
N VAL A 293 6.70 -2.08 -15.57
CA VAL A 293 5.62 -2.20 -16.54
C VAL A 293 4.80 -0.93 -16.61
N ASP A 294 4.73 -0.21 -15.50
CA ASP A 294 3.98 1.05 -15.40
C ASP A 294 4.55 1.94 -14.31
N SER A 295 4.75 3.20 -14.65
CA SER A 295 5.17 4.27 -13.74
C SER A 295 4.79 5.62 -14.33
N PRO A 296 4.31 6.59 -13.53
CA PRO A 296 3.95 7.92 -14.02
C PRO A 296 5.16 8.79 -14.40
N SER A 297 6.38 8.38 -14.03
CA SER A 297 7.57 9.24 -14.14
C SER A 297 8.83 8.53 -14.64
N LEU A 298 8.79 7.22 -14.81
CA LEU A 298 9.96 6.43 -15.21
C LEU A 298 9.69 5.71 -16.52
N PRO A 299 10.69 5.57 -17.40
CA PRO A 299 10.57 4.78 -18.61
C PRO A 299 10.52 3.28 -18.30
N ASP A 300 9.97 2.50 -19.21
CA ASP A 300 10.05 1.05 -19.18
C ASP A 300 11.50 0.58 -19.10
N GLY A 301 11.75 -0.47 -18.33
CA GLY A 301 13.09 -1.04 -18.19
C GLY A 301 13.07 -2.39 -17.47
N GLU A 302 14.22 -3.03 -17.44
CA GLU A 302 14.43 -4.30 -16.72
C GLU A 302 15.72 -4.23 -15.89
N ALA A 303 15.69 -4.83 -14.71
CA ALA A 303 16.87 -5.05 -13.88
C ALA A 303 16.97 -6.52 -13.49
N ILE A 304 18.19 -7.02 -13.35
CA ILE A 304 18.44 -8.41 -12.92
C ILE A 304 18.91 -8.39 -11.47
N PHE A 305 18.29 -9.21 -10.66
CA PHE A 305 18.65 -9.35 -9.25
C PHE A 305 18.73 -10.84 -8.85
N ARG A 306 19.32 -11.12 -7.71
CA ARG A 306 19.42 -12.46 -7.14
C ARG A 306 18.57 -12.57 -5.87
N VAL A 307 18.01 -13.74 -5.67
CA VAL A 307 17.36 -14.12 -4.42
C VAL A 307 18.27 -15.12 -3.72
N THR A 308 18.92 -14.68 -2.66
CA THR A 308 19.92 -15.43 -1.89
C THR A 308 19.40 -15.76 -0.49
N GLU A 309 20.21 -16.42 0.31
CA GLU A 309 19.93 -16.64 1.74
C GLU A 309 19.89 -15.30 2.51
N ASN A 310 20.63 -14.31 2.06
CA ASN A 310 20.74 -12.99 2.66
C ASN A 310 19.56 -12.06 2.34
N GLY A 311 18.86 -12.35 1.24
CA GLY A 311 17.74 -11.53 0.78
C GLY A 311 17.75 -11.29 -0.72
N ILE A 312 17.69 -10.04 -1.13
CA ILE A 312 17.77 -9.57 -2.51
C ILE A 312 19.09 -8.84 -2.68
N GLU A 313 19.82 -9.18 -3.75
CA GLU A 313 21.15 -8.65 -4.07
C GLU A 313 21.23 -8.36 -5.58
N ASP A 314 22.18 -7.51 -5.98
CA ASP A 314 22.48 -7.28 -7.39
C ASP A 314 22.98 -8.58 -8.04
N ALA A 315 22.72 -8.72 -9.32
CA ALA A 315 23.23 -9.83 -10.10
C ALA A 315 24.53 -9.39 -10.77
N ASP A 316 25.64 -9.85 -10.26
CA ASP A 316 26.96 -9.70 -10.90
C ASP A 316 26.96 -10.21 -12.35
#